data_217d482c6d000e411ba70c620efe130e
#
_entry.id   217d482c6d000e411ba70c620efe130e
#
_cell.length_a   1.000
_cell.length_b   1.000
_cell.length_c   1.000
_cell.angle_alpha   90.00
_cell.angle_beta   90.00
_cell.angle_gamma   90.00
#
_symmetry.space_group_name_H-M   'P 1'
#
loop_
_entity.id
_entity.type
_entity.pdbx_description
1 polymer ?
#
loop_
_entity_poly.entity_id
_entity_poly.type
_entity_poly.pdbx_seq_one_letter_code
_entity_poly.pdbx_strand_id
1 'polypeptide(L)'
;LSSIPAISLLEQIPGLYHSGIDNYEAISRIVEHLITEHGCRTLNFIGGPEFNRENQLRFKAYRDALLRHGIPFEEQRVIHHNYEIETGIQAFSTFKAKNLLPDAFVCVNDNTAVGVCLAAKEAGYSIPGDFLVTGFDNEDKASYYEPRITTVGFSKADIMENALLMLEKIWNGNAEETYIYAPFTYVFQESCGCVSQNPPD
;
A
#
# COMPACT_ATOMS: atom_id res chain seq x y z
N LEU A 1 6.62 2.89 40.19
CA LEU A 1 5.91 3.64 39.18
C LEU A 1 5.29 2.63 38.21
N SER A 2 3.96 2.44 38.28
CA SER A 2 3.26 1.66 37.26
C SER A 2 3.48 2.34 35.90
N SER A 3 4.05 1.62 34.95
CA SER A 3 4.20 2.14 33.59
C SER A 3 2.80 2.44 33.02
N ILE A 4 2.61 3.66 32.56
CA ILE A 4 1.39 4.03 31.84
C ILE A 4 1.33 3.16 30.59
N PRO A 5 0.24 2.41 30.35
CA PRO A 5 0.10 1.64 29.12
C PRO A 5 0.11 2.55 27.90
N ALA A 6 0.85 2.16 26.87
CA ALA A 6 0.94 2.88 25.61
C ALA A 6 0.65 1.95 24.45
N ILE A 7 -0.07 2.46 23.45
CA ILE A 7 -0.43 1.73 22.22
C ILE A 7 0.05 2.55 21.03
N SER A 8 0.74 1.91 20.09
CA SER A 8 1.04 2.49 18.80
C SER A 8 -0.13 2.30 17.83
N LEU A 9 -0.40 3.30 17.01
CA LEU A 9 -1.45 3.27 16.00
C LEU A 9 -0.82 3.30 14.61
N LEU A 10 -1.31 2.45 13.71
CA LEU A 10 -0.84 2.28 12.33
C LEU A 10 0.61 1.82 12.25
N GLU A 11 1.57 2.56 12.77
CA GLU A 11 2.97 2.16 12.80
C GLU A 11 3.27 1.30 14.04
N GLN A 12 3.78 0.08 13.82
CA GLN A 12 4.14 -0.84 14.89
C GLN A 12 5.48 -0.44 15.53
N ILE A 13 5.42 0.03 16.78
CA ILE A 13 6.61 0.38 17.57
C ILE A 13 6.99 -0.82 18.45
N PRO A 14 8.25 -1.32 18.37
CA PRO A 14 8.70 -2.43 19.21
C PRO A 14 8.51 -2.18 20.71
N GLY A 15 7.94 -3.15 21.40
CA GLY A 15 7.71 -3.07 22.85
C GLY A 15 6.42 -2.35 23.26
N LEU A 16 5.66 -1.80 22.33
CA LEU A 16 4.32 -1.27 22.57
C LEU A 16 3.24 -2.24 22.06
N TYR A 17 2.07 -2.14 22.66
CA TYR A 17 0.86 -2.70 22.05
C TYR A 17 0.55 -1.97 20.76
N HIS A 18 -0.16 -2.63 19.84
CA HIS A 18 -0.36 -2.08 18.50
C HIS A 18 -1.80 -2.27 18.01
N SER A 19 -2.37 -1.22 17.41
CA SER A 19 -3.60 -1.30 16.62
C SER A 19 -3.32 -0.77 15.21
N GLY A 20 -3.61 -1.58 14.20
CA GLY A 20 -3.35 -1.25 12.80
C GLY A 20 -4.11 -2.18 11.85
N ILE A 21 -3.53 -2.45 10.69
CA ILE A 21 -4.06 -3.40 9.70
C ILE A 21 -2.99 -4.42 9.32
N ASP A 22 -3.42 -5.54 8.74
CA ASP A 22 -2.48 -6.52 8.18
C ASP A 22 -1.92 -6.02 6.83
N ASN A 23 -0.82 -5.26 6.91
CA ASN A 23 -0.12 -4.70 5.75
C ASN A 23 0.40 -5.79 4.79
N TYR A 24 0.78 -6.95 5.35
CA TYR A 24 1.29 -8.04 4.53
C TYR A 24 0.18 -8.66 3.69
N GLU A 25 -0.95 -9.02 4.31
CA GLU A 25 -2.10 -9.59 3.60
C GLU A 25 -2.66 -8.60 2.57
N ALA A 26 -2.78 -7.31 2.94
CA ALA A 26 -3.32 -6.28 2.07
C ALA A 26 -2.51 -6.15 0.76
N ILE A 27 -1.17 -6.05 0.83
CA ILE A 27 -0.33 -5.95 -0.38
C ILE A 27 -0.22 -7.30 -1.10
N SER A 28 -0.18 -8.43 -0.38
CA SER A 28 -0.18 -9.74 -1.02
C SER A 28 -1.29 -9.88 -2.05
N ARG A 29 -2.52 -9.54 -1.67
CA ARG A 29 -3.68 -9.65 -2.56
C ARG A 29 -3.71 -8.61 -3.67
N ILE A 30 -3.22 -7.40 -3.45
CA ILE A 30 -3.06 -6.41 -4.52
C ILE A 30 -2.12 -6.95 -5.60
N VAL A 31 -0.97 -7.49 -5.20
CA VAL A 31 -0.01 -8.05 -6.16
C VAL A 31 -0.57 -9.29 -6.85
N GLU A 32 -1.24 -10.18 -6.11
CA GLU A 32 -1.93 -11.35 -6.67
C GLU A 32 -2.98 -10.93 -7.71
N HIS A 33 -3.82 -9.94 -7.40
CA HIS A 33 -4.81 -9.41 -8.32
C HIS A 33 -4.17 -8.90 -9.63
N LEU A 34 -3.10 -8.12 -9.55
CA LEU A 34 -2.39 -7.65 -10.75
C LEU A 34 -1.85 -8.82 -11.60
N ILE A 35 -1.39 -9.88 -10.98
CA ILE A 35 -0.81 -11.04 -11.66
C ILE A 35 -1.91 -11.94 -12.25
N THR A 36 -2.97 -12.25 -11.48
CA THR A 36 -3.97 -13.26 -11.86
C THR A 36 -5.08 -12.67 -12.73
N GLU A 37 -5.57 -11.48 -12.43
CA GLU A 37 -6.68 -10.86 -13.14
C GLU A 37 -6.20 -10.04 -14.35
N HIS A 38 -5.02 -9.40 -14.25
CA HIS A 38 -4.49 -8.55 -15.31
C HIS A 38 -3.28 -9.14 -16.05
N GLY A 39 -2.79 -10.30 -15.64
CA GLY A 39 -1.70 -10.99 -16.32
C GLY A 39 -0.34 -10.32 -16.21
N CYS A 40 -0.15 -9.40 -15.28
CA CYS A 40 1.12 -8.69 -15.08
C CYS A 40 2.28 -9.66 -14.81
N ARG A 41 3.42 -9.44 -15.46
CA ARG A 41 4.64 -10.23 -15.30
C ARG A 41 5.84 -9.39 -14.88
N THR A 42 5.78 -8.09 -15.10
CA THR A 42 6.78 -7.13 -14.63
C THR A 42 6.11 -6.11 -13.71
N LEU A 43 6.49 -6.12 -12.45
CA LEU A 43 5.94 -5.21 -11.45
C LEU A 43 7.07 -4.39 -10.83
N ASN A 44 6.86 -3.07 -10.67
CA ASN A 44 7.79 -2.21 -9.93
C ASN A 44 7.18 -1.83 -8.59
N PHE A 45 7.98 -1.91 -7.54
CA PHE A 45 7.59 -1.50 -6.19
C PHE A 45 8.17 -0.12 -5.85
N ILE A 46 7.32 0.79 -5.40
CA ILE A 46 7.73 2.10 -4.91
C ILE A 46 7.34 2.18 -3.44
N GLY A 47 8.35 2.00 -2.58
CA GLY A 47 8.21 1.89 -1.13
C GLY A 47 8.49 3.18 -0.39
N GLY A 48 8.07 3.20 0.88
CA GLY A 48 8.42 4.22 1.86
C GLY A 48 9.83 4.00 2.46
N PRO A 49 10.15 4.66 3.59
CA PRO A 49 11.44 4.51 4.25
C PRO A 49 11.70 3.06 4.65
N GLU A 50 12.91 2.57 4.39
CA GLU A 50 13.28 1.17 4.64
C GLU A 50 13.21 0.76 6.11
N PHE A 51 13.40 1.71 7.03
CA PHE A 51 13.32 1.45 8.47
C PHE A 51 11.88 1.35 8.99
N ASN A 52 10.89 1.82 8.22
CA ASN A 52 9.48 1.78 8.62
C ASN A 52 8.93 0.35 8.55
N ARG A 53 8.34 -0.12 9.64
CA ARG A 53 7.88 -1.51 9.79
C ARG A 53 6.78 -1.87 8.80
N GLU A 54 5.81 -0.99 8.59
CA GLU A 54 4.70 -1.20 7.65
C GLU A 54 5.23 -1.32 6.23
N ASN A 55 6.17 -0.44 5.83
CA ASN A 55 6.83 -0.53 4.54
C ASN A 55 7.58 -1.88 4.38
N GLN A 56 8.27 -2.36 5.41
CA GLN A 56 8.95 -3.66 5.38
C GLN A 56 7.97 -4.81 5.17
N LEU A 57 6.79 -4.77 5.81
CA LEU A 57 5.74 -5.78 5.62
C LEU A 57 5.14 -5.73 4.22
N ARG A 58 4.85 -4.52 3.70
CA ARG A 58 4.35 -4.31 2.33
C ARG A 58 5.38 -4.80 1.30
N PHE A 59 6.64 -4.45 1.47
CA PHE A 59 7.72 -4.91 0.59
C PHE A 59 7.91 -6.44 0.64
N LYS A 60 7.87 -7.02 1.84
CA LYS A 60 7.93 -8.48 2.00
C LYS A 60 6.77 -9.16 1.27
N ALA A 61 5.55 -8.66 1.41
CA ALA A 61 4.37 -9.17 0.74
C ALA A 61 4.51 -9.14 -0.78
N TYR A 62 5.00 -8.02 -1.34
CA TYR A 62 5.29 -7.89 -2.77
C TYR A 62 6.27 -8.98 -3.25
N ARG A 63 7.41 -9.15 -2.57
CA ARG A 63 8.41 -10.17 -2.92
C ARG A 63 7.87 -11.59 -2.86
N ASP A 64 7.17 -11.91 -1.77
CA ASP A 64 6.63 -13.24 -1.55
C ASP A 64 5.52 -13.57 -2.57
N ALA A 65 4.72 -12.59 -2.98
CA ALA A 65 3.71 -12.75 -4.02
C ALA A 65 4.36 -13.03 -5.39
N LEU A 66 5.39 -12.30 -5.78
CA LEU A 66 6.16 -12.59 -7.01
C LEU A 66 6.69 -14.03 -6.98
N LEU A 67 7.29 -14.43 -5.86
CA LEU A 67 7.86 -15.78 -5.71
C LEU A 67 6.79 -16.88 -5.84
N ARG A 68 5.63 -16.70 -5.19
CA ARG A 68 4.50 -17.66 -5.29
C ARG A 68 4.01 -17.87 -6.72
N HIS A 69 4.09 -16.82 -7.54
CA HIS A 69 3.68 -16.85 -8.94
C HIS A 69 4.83 -17.13 -9.93
N GLY A 70 6.01 -17.49 -9.43
CA GLY A 70 7.16 -17.82 -10.27
C GLY A 70 7.73 -16.64 -11.06
N ILE A 71 7.48 -15.40 -10.60
CA ILE A 71 8.03 -14.18 -11.18
C ILE A 71 9.36 -13.87 -10.47
N PRO A 72 10.48 -13.73 -11.20
CA PRO A 72 11.77 -13.38 -10.61
C PRO A 72 11.72 -12.03 -9.91
N PHE A 73 12.25 -11.96 -8.70
CA PHE A 73 12.48 -10.68 -8.03
C PHE A 73 13.72 -9.99 -8.60
N GLU A 74 13.58 -8.73 -8.99
CA GLU A 74 14.64 -7.90 -9.52
C GLU A 74 14.79 -6.64 -8.65
N GLU A 75 15.93 -6.50 -7.96
CA GLU A 75 16.19 -5.36 -7.06
C GLU A 75 16.11 -4.00 -7.79
N GLN A 76 16.50 -3.95 -9.05
CA GLN A 76 16.44 -2.74 -9.89
C GLN A 76 14.99 -2.24 -10.14
N ARG A 77 13.97 -3.05 -9.85
CA ARG A 77 12.54 -2.72 -9.94
C ARG A 77 11.96 -2.19 -8.63
N VAL A 78 12.83 -1.88 -7.67
CA VAL A 78 12.43 -1.39 -6.35
C VAL A 78 13.07 -0.04 -6.09
N ILE A 79 12.27 0.91 -5.60
CA ILE A 79 12.74 2.21 -5.10
C ILE A 79 12.10 2.42 -3.74
N HIS A 80 12.92 2.76 -2.74
CA HIS A 80 12.46 3.19 -1.43
C HIS A 80 12.79 4.67 -1.22
N HIS A 81 11.82 5.44 -0.71
CA HIS A 81 12.04 6.85 -0.39
C HIS A 81 11.12 7.28 0.76
N ASN A 82 10.23 8.25 0.54
CA ASN A 82 9.22 8.69 1.50
C ASN A 82 7.80 8.42 0.96
N TYR A 83 6.78 8.92 1.66
CA TYR A 83 5.37 8.68 1.32
C TYR A 83 4.74 9.83 0.50
N GLU A 84 5.56 10.67 -0.13
CA GLU A 84 5.12 11.89 -0.80
C GLU A 84 4.87 11.68 -2.30
N ILE A 85 4.13 12.60 -2.90
CA ILE A 85 3.84 12.60 -4.35
C ILE A 85 5.13 12.67 -5.17
N GLU A 86 6.10 13.47 -4.73
CA GLU A 86 7.40 13.62 -5.36
C GLU A 86 8.16 12.32 -5.50
N THR A 87 7.97 11.38 -4.56
CA THR A 87 8.55 10.04 -4.65
C THR A 87 8.05 9.28 -5.88
N GLY A 88 6.75 9.32 -6.14
CA GLY A 88 6.15 8.70 -7.32
C GLY A 88 6.67 9.31 -8.62
N ILE A 89 6.77 10.65 -8.68
CA ILE A 89 7.29 11.38 -9.84
C ILE A 89 8.74 11.00 -10.13
N GLN A 90 9.59 10.99 -9.10
CA GLN A 90 11.02 10.66 -9.24
C GLN A 90 11.25 9.19 -9.58
N ALA A 91 10.46 8.29 -8.97
CA ALA A 91 10.53 6.86 -9.23
C ALA A 91 10.15 6.54 -10.68
N PHE A 92 9.03 7.08 -11.17
CA PHE A 92 8.63 6.92 -12.57
C PHE A 92 9.72 7.40 -13.53
N SER A 93 10.27 8.60 -13.31
CA SER A 93 11.32 9.18 -14.13
C SER A 93 12.58 8.30 -14.14
N THR A 94 12.92 7.73 -12.98
CA THR A 94 14.08 6.84 -12.82
C THR A 94 13.89 5.53 -13.59
N PHE A 95 12.72 4.89 -13.45
CA PHE A 95 12.42 3.65 -14.17
C PHE A 95 12.35 3.87 -15.69
N LYS A 96 11.75 4.98 -16.12
CA LYS A 96 11.73 5.37 -17.54
C LYS A 96 13.13 5.56 -18.11
N ALA A 97 14.00 6.29 -17.42
CA ALA A 97 15.37 6.53 -17.85
C ALA A 97 16.20 5.23 -17.96
N LYS A 98 15.88 4.22 -17.16
CA LYS A 98 16.52 2.90 -17.18
C LYS A 98 15.87 1.90 -18.16
N ASN A 99 14.82 2.28 -18.89
CA ASN A 99 13.98 1.38 -19.71
C ASN A 99 13.39 0.21 -18.89
N LEU A 100 12.95 0.50 -17.66
CA LEU A 100 12.36 -0.47 -16.70
C LEU A 100 10.91 -0.19 -16.40
N LEU A 101 10.15 0.39 -17.36
CA LEU A 101 8.69 0.53 -17.17
C LEU A 101 8.05 -0.84 -17.05
N PRO A 102 7.14 -1.04 -16.08
CA PRO A 102 6.54 -2.33 -15.79
C PRO A 102 5.17 -2.50 -16.46
N ASP A 103 4.56 -3.68 -16.29
CA ASP A 103 3.13 -3.87 -16.52
C ASP A 103 2.30 -3.18 -15.42
N ALA A 104 2.83 -3.14 -14.17
CA ALA A 104 2.16 -2.48 -13.05
C ALA A 104 3.12 -1.85 -12.04
N PHE A 105 2.74 -0.68 -11.51
CA PHE A 105 3.36 -0.05 -10.35
C PHE A 105 2.57 -0.40 -9.08
N VAL A 106 3.26 -0.98 -8.11
CA VAL A 106 2.75 -1.21 -6.75
C VAL A 106 3.31 -0.12 -5.86
N CYS A 107 2.49 0.88 -5.56
CA CYS A 107 2.88 2.03 -4.76
C CYS A 107 2.52 1.80 -3.28
N VAL A 108 3.43 2.22 -2.40
CA VAL A 108 3.26 2.04 -0.96
C VAL A 108 2.05 2.78 -0.40
N ASN A 109 1.64 3.89 -1.03
CA ASN A 109 0.45 4.67 -0.67
C ASN A 109 -0.14 5.42 -1.88
N ASP A 110 -1.27 6.10 -1.67
CA ASP A 110 -1.98 6.85 -2.72
C ASP A 110 -1.22 8.10 -3.17
N ASN A 111 -0.47 8.77 -2.30
CA ASN A 111 0.38 9.89 -2.70
C ASN A 111 1.38 9.47 -3.78
N THR A 112 2.09 8.39 -3.50
CA THR A 112 3.08 7.84 -4.43
C THR A 112 2.42 7.40 -5.76
N ALA A 113 1.24 6.78 -5.69
CA ALA A 113 0.47 6.38 -6.88
C ALA A 113 0.06 7.60 -7.73
N VAL A 114 -0.45 8.66 -7.10
CA VAL A 114 -0.76 9.93 -7.78
C VAL A 114 0.48 10.52 -8.43
N GLY A 115 1.63 10.48 -7.74
CA GLY A 115 2.91 10.96 -8.29
C GLY A 115 3.32 10.21 -9.56
N VAL A 116 3.18 8.87 -9.59
CA VAL A 116 3.40 8.05 -10.79
C VAL A 116 2.46 8.47 -11.91
N CYS A 117 1.16 8.62 -11.61
CA CYS A 117 0.17 9.01 -12.60
C CYS A 117 0.44 10.40 -13.20
N LEU A 118 0.84 11.37 -12.40
CA LEU A 118 1.21 12.71 -12.84
C LEU A 118 2.39 12.67 -13.83
N ALA A 119 3.47 12.00 -13.44
CA ALA A 119 4.68 11.91 -14.27
C ALA A 119 4.45 11.08 -15.55
N ALA A 120 3.62 10.05 -15.48
CA ALA A 120 3.24 9.25 -16.64
C ALA A 120 2.45 10.09 -17.65
N LYS A 121 1.43 10.82 -17.19
CA LYS A 121 0.61 11.70 -18.02
C LYS A 121 1.45 12.79 -18.69
N GLU A 122 2.36 13.43 -17.96
CA GLU A 122 3.29 14.42 -18.50
C GLU A 122 4.21 13.82 -19.57
N ALA A 123 4.61 12.57 -19.40
CA ALA A 123 5.45 11.85 -20.35
C ALA A 123 4.68 11.22 -21.53
N GLY A 124 3.37 11.42 -21.63
CA GLY A 124 2.50 10.96 -22.72
C GLY A 124 2.02 9.52 -22.60
N TYR A 125 2.13 8.89 -21.42
CA TYR A 125 1.58 7.56 -21.15
C TYR A 125 0.16 7.64 -20.64
N SER A 126 -0.61 6.58 -20.91
CA SER A 126 -1.98 6.40 -20.41
C SER A 126 -2.06 5.31 -19.35
N ILE A 127 -2.88 5.52 -18.35
CA ILE A 127 -3.21 4.56 -17.29
C ILE A 127 -4.71 4.30 -17.40
N PRO A 128 -5.15 3.05 -17.51
CA PRO A 128 -4.39 1.79 -17.42
C PRO A 128 -3.81 1.28 -18.76
N GLY A 129 -3.81 2.09 -19.81
CA GLY A 129 -3.49 1.65 -21.18
C GLY A 129 -2.07 1.13 -21.40
N ASP A 130 -1.07 1.83 -20.84
CA ASP A 130 0.35 1.46 -20.99
C ASP A 130 0.85 0.63 -19.80
N PHE A 131 0.37 0.92 -18.60
CA PHE A 131 0.64 0.16 -17.37
C PHE A 131 -0.42 0.46 -16.30
N LEU A 132 -0.48 -0.41 -15.30
CA LEU A 132 -1.39 -0.31 -14.18
C LEU A 132 -0.72 0.41 -13.01
N VAL A 133 -1.54 1.02 -12.13
CA VAL A 133 -1.05 1.66 -10.90
C VAL A 133 -1.96 1.30 -9.73
N THR A 134 -1.35 0.95 -8.59
CA THR A 134 -2.09 0.73 -7.33
C THR A 134 -1.48 1.55 -6.22
N GLY A 135 -2.32 2.03 -5.31
CA GLY A 135 -1.97 2.75 -4.10
C GLY A 135 -2.34 2.00 -2.83
N PHE A 136 -2.46 2.74 -1.72
CA PHE A 136 -2.82 2.26 -0.39
C PHE A 136 -3.30 3.45 0.45
N ASP A 137 -4.16 3.25 1.43
CA ASP A 137 -4.77 4.17 2.39
C ASP A 137 -6.18 4.64 2.02
N ASN A 138 -6.60 4.57 0.76
CA ASN A 138 -7.89 5.08 0.26
C ASN A 138 -8.15 6.54 0.70
N GLU A 139 -7.16 7.39 0.50
CA GLU A 139 -7.33 8.81 0.75
C GLU A 139 -8.23 9.46 -0.30
N ASP A 140 -8.91 10.56 0.06
CA ASP A 140 -9.85 11.27 -0.82
C ASP A 140 -9.29 11.52 -2.23
N LYS A 141 -8.01 11.88 -2.32
CA LYS A 141 -7.32 12.12 -3.61
C LYS A 141 -7.32 10.90 -4.53
N ALA A 142 -7.31 9.67 -4.01
CA ALA A 142 -7.37 8.46 -4.82
C ALA A 142 -8.69 8.35 -5.58
N SER A 143 -9.78 8.86 -5.01
CA SER A 143 -11.12 8.86 -5.58
C SER A 143 -11.38 10.01 -6.57
N TYR A 144 -10.65 11.14 -6.43
CA TYR A 144 -10.84 12.33 -7.29
C TYR A 144 -9.81 12.44 -8.42
N TYR A 145 -8.76 11.63 -8.39
CA TYR A 145 -7.78 11.60 -9.47
C TYR A 145 -8.34 10.84 -10.69
N GLU A 146 -7.93 11.20 -11.90
CA GLU A 146 -8.29 10.49 -13.14
C GLU A 146 -7.04 9.94 -13.83
N PRO A 147 -6.95 8.57 -13.92
CA PRO A 147 -7.93 7.55 -13.48
C PRO A 147 -7.96 7.40 -11.96
N ARG A 148 -9.13 7.05 -11.38
CA ARG A 148 -9.26 6.76 -9.95
C ARG A 148 -8.34 5.63 -9.54
N ILE A 149 -7.65 5.82 -8.41
CA ILE A 149 -6.58 4.92 -7.98
C ILE A 149 -7.14 3.67 -7.27
N THR A 150 -6.83 2.49 -7.78
CA THR A 150 -7.03 1.24 -7.06
C THR A 150 -6.20 1.23 -5.79
N THR A 151 -6.84 0.99 -4.64
CA THR A 151 -6.21 1.16 -3.34
C THR A 151 -6.75 0.20 -2.28
N VAL A 152 -6.17 0.21 -1.09
CA VAL A 152 -6.66 -0.49 0.10
C VAL A 152 -7.23 0.54 1.06
N GLY A 153 -8.51 0.40 1.39
CA GLY A 153 -9.21 1.27 2.34
C GLY A 153 -9.36 0.61 3.71
N PHE A 154 -9.25 1.40 4.76
CA PHE A 154 -9.50 0.98 6.14
C PHE A 154 -10.05 2.13 6.97
N SER A 155 -10.77 1.77 8.05
CA SER A 155 -11.38 2.75 8.95
C SER A 155 -10.40 3.16 10.05
N LYS A 156 -10.03 4.44 10.08
CA LYS A 156 -9.24 5.01 11.19
C LYS A 156 -10.03 4.95 12.52
N ALA A 157 -11.37 4.99 12.45
CA ALA A 157 -12.23 4.84 13.62
C ALA A 157 -12.12 3.42 14.22
N ASP A 158 -12.11 2.38 13.37
CA ASP A 158 -11.98 0.99 13.84
C ASP A 158 -10.62 0.75 14.50
N ILE A 159 -9.55 1.35 13.95
CA ILE A 159 -8.21 1.28 14.55
C ILE A 159 -8.20 1.93 15.93
N MET A 160 -8.87 3.08 16.08
CA MET A 160 -8.99 3.78 17.36
C MET A 160 -9.83 2.98 18.36
N GLU A 161 -10.95 2.41 17.92
CA GLU A 161 -11.82 1.57 18.77
C GLU A 161 -11.06 0.34 19.27
N ASN A 162 -10.33 -0.35 18.40
CA ASN A 162 -9.47 -1.46 18.77
C ASN A 162 -8.41 -1.06 19.80
N ALA A 163 -7.82 0.13 19.66
CA ALA A 163 -6.85 0.64 20.63
C ALA A 163 -7.48 0.91 22.00
N LEU A 164 -8.72 1.47 22.04
CA LEU A 164 -9.44 1.68 23.30
C LEU A 164 -9.80 0.35 23.98
N LEU A 165 -10.28 -0.63 23.21
CA LEU A 165 -10.54 -1.98 23.73
C LEU A 165 -9.27 -2.64 24.26
N MET A 166 -8.14 -2.44 23.60
CA MET A 166 -6.85 -2.96 24.07
C MET A 166 -6.40 -2.28 25.36
N LEU A 167 -6.57 -0.96 25.49
CA LEU A 167 -6.28 -0.23 26.74
C LEU A 167 -7.12 -0.77 27.91
N GLU A 168 -8.39 -1.03 27.69
CA GLU A 168 -9.28 -1.62 28.69
C GLU A 168 -8.79 -3.01 29.13
N LYS A 169 -8.40 -3.87 28.17
CA LYS A 169 -7.85 -5.20 28.46
C LYS A 169 -6.55 -5.11 29.28
N ILE A 170 -5.65 -4.19 28.92
CA ILE A 170 -4.40 -3.95 29.64
C ILE A 170 -4.69 -3.50 31.08
N TRP A 171 -5.62 -2.56 31.24
CA TRP A 171 -5.98 -2.01 32.55
C TRP A 171 -6.55 -3.07 33.49
N ASN A 172 -7.33 -4.01 32.94
CA ASN A 172 -7.95 -5.11 33.67
C ASN A 172 -7.01 -6.33 33.85
N GLY A 173 -5.76 -6.27 33.37
CA GLY A 173 -4.80 -7.37 33.44
C GLY A 173 -5.11 -8.55 32.52
N ASN A 174 -5.95 -8.37 31.50
CA ASN A 174 -6.47 -9.41 30.60
C ASN A 174 -5.89 -9.28 29.16
N ALA A 175 -4.81 -8.55 28.95
CA ALA A 175 -4.20 -8.40 27.63
C ALA A 175 -3.33 -9.62 27.30
N GLU A 176 -3.87 -10.56 26.53
CA GLU A 176 -3.15 -11.74 26.04
C GLU A 176 -2.41 -11.45 24.73
N GLU A 177 -2.98 -10.59 23.87
CA GLU A 177 -2.42 -10.22 22.58
C GLU A 177 -1.75 -8.84 22.63
N THR A 178 -0.66 -8.68 21.89
CA THR A 178 0.08 -7.42 21.81
C THR A 178 -0.33 -6.58 20.60
N TYR A 179 -1.19 -7.09 19.71
CA TYR A 179 -1.69 -6.38 18.53
C TYR A 179 -3.14 -6.73 18.22
N ILE A 180 -3.87 -5.80 17.61
CA ILE A 180 -5.21 -6.01 17.04
C ILE A 180 -5.22 -5.37 15.64
N TYR A 181 -5.67 -6.12 14.64
CA TYR A 181 -5.85 -5.61 13.29
C TYR A 181 -7.31 -5.22 13.03
N ALA A 182 -7.51 -4.02 12.51
CA ALA A 182 -8.78 -3.59 11.97
C ALA A 182 -9.02 -4.23 10.59
N PRO A 183 -10.28 -4.41 10.17
CA PRO A 183 -10.60 -4.87 8.82
C PRO A 183 -10.19 -3.82 7.78
N PHE A 184 -9.92 -4.29 6.57
CA PHE A 184 -9.65 -3.44 5.42
C PHE A 184 -10.41 -3.96 4.18
N THR A 185 -10.54 -3.12 3.17
CA THR A 185 -11.25 -3.43 1.92
C THR A 185 -10.38 -3.08 0.72
N TYR A 186 -10.57 -3.81 -0.39
CA TYR A 186 -9.97 -3.48 -1.67
C TYR A 186 -10.92 -2.59 -2.46
N VAL A 187 -10.42 -1.47 -2.93
CA VAL A 187 -11.16 -0.51 -3.76
C VAL A 187 -10.57 -0.57 -5.16
N PHE A 188 -11.05 -1.53 -5.96
CA PHE A 188 -10.61 -1.70 -7.34
C PHE A 188 -11.24 -0.63 -8.23
N GLN A 189 -10.41 0.09 -8.99
CA GLN A 189 -10.79 1.24 -9.79
C GLN A 189 -10.03 1.27 -11.13
N GLU A 190 -10.18 2.36 -11.87
CA GLU A 190 -9.71 2.46 -13.26
C GLU A 190 -8.20 2.32 -13.40
N SER A 191 -7.41 2.73 -12.41
CA SER A 191 -5.94 2.71 -12.53
C SER A 191 -5.32 1.31 -12.62
N CYS A 192 -6.06 0.27 -12.23
CA CYS A 192 -5.68 -1.12 -12.52
C CYS A 192 -6.47 -1.74 -13.67
N GLY A 193 -7.32 -0.98 -14.37
CA GLY A 193 -8.14 -1.48 -15.47
C GLY A 193 -9.46 -2.11 -15.03
N CYS A 194 -9.79 -2.09 -13.74
CA CYS A 194 -11.08 -2.55 -13.24
C CYS A 194 -12.16 -1.48 -13.46
N VAL A 195 -13.41 -1.93 -13.64
CA VAL A 195 -14.56 -1.03 -13.63
C VAL A 195 -14.87 -0.69 -12.17
N SER A 196 -14.94 0.60 -11.87
CA SER A 196 -15.28 1.03 -10.51
C SER A 196 -16.63 0.47 -10.06
N GLN A 197 -16.65 -0.12 -8.87
CA GLN A 197 -17.88 -0.66 -8.28
C GLN A 197 -18.79 0.43 -7.70
N ASN A 198 -18.27 1.65 -7.55
CA ASN A 198 -19.03 2.82 -7.11
C ASN A 198 -18.88 3.93 -8.17
N PRO A 199 -19.89 4.16 -9.07
CA PRO A 199 -19.88 5.35 -9.91
C PRO A 199 -19.92 6.60 -9.01
N PRO A 200 -19.37 7.74 -9.44
CA PRO A 200 -19.50 8.99 -8.71
C PRO A 200 -20.99 9.37 -8.63
N ASP A 201 -21.43 9.81 -7.46
CA ASP A 201 -22.74 10.43 -7.26
C ASP A 201 -22.89 11.72 -8.07
#